data_cb4002aa67437dd3809fd6020f5c34f5
#
_entry.id   cb4002aa67437dd3809fd6020f5c34f5
#
_cell.length_a   1.000
_cell.length_b   1.000
_cell.length_c   1.000
_cell.angle_alpha   90.00
_cell.angle_beta   90.00
_cell.angle_gamma   90.00
#
_symmetry.space_group_name_H-M   'P 1'
#
loop_
_entity.id
_entity.type
_entity.pdbx_description
1 polymer ?
#
loop_
_entity_poly.entity_id
_entity_poly.type
_entity_poly.pdbx_seq_one_letter_code
_entity_poly.pdbx_strand_id
1 'polypeptide(L)'
;VSAAFQYPLDDDDLDGKTHIVLAWLLGESIDLKMLLKGHLLSDFLLDTSASPLRLDLEQTNLATGVSPLCGLEEDHMEINFMVGVDGSDAVHAEAIEGLILDTLAKVAAEDIPVDRLEAVLRQLELSQREIGGDGIPYGLQLIFGCMSAAVHRGDPIGLLDIDLALAELREEIKAPYYIR
;
A
#
# COMPACT_ATOMS: atom_id res chain seq x y z
N VAL A 1 5.55 11.83 13.62
CA VAL A 1 6.45 12.93 13.23
C VAL A 1 5.84 13.63 12.02
N SER A 2 5.69 14.96 12.06
CA SER A 2 5.22 15.75 10.91
C SER A 2 6.41 16.54 10.31
N ALA A 3 6.51 16.54 8.99
CA ALA A 3 7.53 17.29 8.26
C ALA A 3 6.92 17.93 7.01
N ALA A 4 7.40 19.11 6.64
CA ALA A 4 7.01 19.81 5.42
C ALA A 4 8.23 20.02 4.53
N PHE A 5 8.08 19.69 3.25
CA PHE A 5 9.12 19.84 2.24
C PHE A 5 8.59 20.67 1.08
N GLN A 6 9.50 21.38 0.42
CA GLN A 6 9.19 22.12 -0.80
C GLN A 6 9.72 21.34 -2.00
N TYR A 7 8.96 21.36 -3.09
CA TYR A 7 9.37 20.79 -4.37
C TYR A 7 9.29 21.87 -5.46
N PRO A 8 10.14 21.79 -6.50
CA PRO A 8 10.14 22.78 -7.58
C PRO A 8 8.86 22.67 -8.40
N LEU A 9 8.26 23.83 -8.68
CA LEU A 9 7.11 23.97 -9.60
C LEU A 9 7.48 25.03 -10.65
N ASP A 10 7.07 24.78 -11.90
CA ASP A 10 7.18 25.74 -13.00
C ASP A 10 5.91 26.62 -13.12
N ASP A 11 5.18 26.79 -12.01
CA ASP A 11 3.91 27.51 -11.95
C ASP A 11 3.98 28.60 -10.87
N ASP A 12 3.48 29.78 -11.18
CA ASP A 12 3.40 30.90 -10.24
C ASP A 12 2.19 30.78 -9.28
N ASP A 13 1.18 29.98 -9.67
CA ASP A 13 0.02 29.67 -8.83
C ASP A 13 0.30 28.45 -7.96
N LEU A 14 0.30 28.65 -6.66
CA LEU A 14 0.57 27.62 -5.67
C LEU A 14 -0.68 27.00 -5.04
N ASP A 15 -1.87 27.51 -5.39
CA ASP A 15 -3.15 27.00 -4.87
C ASP A 15 -3.41 25.57 -5.37
N GLY A 16 -3.79 24.68 -4.46
CA GLY A 16 -4.05 23.30 -4.78
C GLY A 16 -2.83 22.51 -5.31
N LYS A 17 -1.62 22.87 -4.89
CA LYS A 17 -0.36 22.19 -5.30
C LYS A 17 0.31 21.43 -4.17
N THR A 18 -0.36 21.25 -3.05
CA THR A 18 0.21 20.53 -1.89
C THR A 18 -0.16 19.05 -1.95
N HIS A 19 0.85 18.18 -1.80
CA HIS A 19 0.66 16.76 -1.49
C HIS A 19 0.62 16.59 0.03
N ILE A 20 -0.39 15.87 0.52
CA ILE A 20 -0.52 15.53 1.94
C ILE A 20 -0.54 14.02 2.03
N VAL A 21 0.50 13.44 2.66
CA VAL A 21 0.70 11.99 2.72
C VAL A 21 1.01 11.56 4.15
N LEU A 22 0.31 10.54 4.63
CA LEU A 22 0.63 9.82 5.85
C LEU A 22 1.42 8.56 5.48
N ALA A 23 2.40 8.21 6.30
CA ALA A 23 3.23 7.02 6.09
C ALA A 23 3.41 6.23 7.38
N TRP A 24 3.39 4.91 7.28
CA TRP A 24 3.62 3.97 8.37
C TRP A 24 4.72 2.99 7.98
N LEU A 25 5.62 2.72 8.92
CA LEU A 25 6.58 1.63 8.82
C LEU A 25 5.92 0.34 9.31
N LEU A 26 5.88 -0.70 8.48
CA LEU A 26 5.18 -1.96 8.78
C LEU A 26 6.12 -3.06 9.26
N GLY A 27 7.33 -3.12 8.75
CA GLY A 27 8.31 -4.15 9.04
C GLY A 27 9.45 -4.19 8.04
N GLU A 28 10.28 -5.23 8.10
CA GLU A 28 11.43 -5.36 7.20
C GLU A 28 11.03 -5.94 5.84
N SER A 29 11.56 -5.39 4.76
CA SER A 29 11.27 -5.82 3.38
C SER A 29 11.87 -7.19 3.01
N ILE A 30 12.70 -7.75 3.88
CA ILE A 30 13.23 -9.12 3.76
C ILE A 30 12.31 -10.20 4.36
N ASP A 31 11.24 -9.79 5.06
CA ASP A 31 10.23 -10.70 5.61
C ASP A 31 9.10 -10.90 4.59
N LEU A 32 9.13 -12.02 3.86
CA LEU A 32 8.14 -12.37 2.86
C LEU A 32 6.70 -12.36 3.40
N LYS A 33 6.49 -12.82 4.64
CA LYS A 33 5.16 -12.86 5.24
C LYS A 33 4.64 -11.46 5.52
N MET A 34 5.51 -10.56 5.98
CA MET A 34 5.17 -9.16 6.19
C MET A 34 4.89 -8.45 4.87
N LEU A 35 5.68 -8.73 3.82
CA LEU A 35 5.43 -8.21 2.46
C LEU A 35 4.04 -8.61 1.95
N LEU A 36 3.70 -9.90 2.01
CA LEU A 36 2.40 -10.40 1.54
C LEU A 36 1.22 -9.82 2.36
N LYS A 37 1.40 -9.63 3.67
CA LYS A 37 0.41 -8.94 4.52
C LYS A 37 0.26 -7.47 4.13
N GLY A 38 1.37 -6.80 3.87
CA GLY A 38 1.39 -5.41 3.41
C GLY A 38 0.67 -5.25 2.07
N HIS A 39 0.94 -6.11 1.11
CA HIS A 39 0.23 -6.13 -0.18
C HIS A 39 -1.27 -6.38 0.00
N LEU A 40 -1.65 -7.41 0.77
CA LEU A 40 -3.06 -7.70 1.05
C LEU A 40 -3.78 -6.49 1.67
N LEU A 41 -3.13 -5.82 2.63
CA LEU A 41 -3.68 -4.63 3.26
C LEU A 41 -3.79 -3.46 2.28
N SER A 42 -2.75 -3.20 1.51
CA SER A 42 -2.70 -2.13 0.51
C SER A 42 -3.79 -2.31 -0.55
N ASP A 43 -3.91 -3.51 -1.12
CA ASP A 43 -4.88 -3.82 -2.15
C ASP A 43 -6.31 -3.72 -1.59
N PHE A 44 -6.55 -4.25 -0.39
CA PHE A 44 -7.85 -4.14 0.26
C PHE A 44 -8.30 -2.69 0.47
N LEU A 45 -7.37 -1.81 0.86
CA LEU A 45 -7.64 -0.43 1.21
C LEU A 45 -7.66 0.53 0.01
N LEU A 46 -6.90 0.24 -1.08
CA LEU A 46 -6.58 1.23 -2.11
C LEU A 46 -6.77 0.76 -3.56
N ASP A 47 -6.85 -0.56 -3.87
CA ASP A 47 -6.75 -1.06 -5.25
C ASP A 47 -7.87 -0.54 -6.17
N THR A 48 -9.11 -0.50 -5.69
CA THR A 48 -10.28 -0.12 -6.48
C THR A 48 -10.99 1.11 -5.92
N SER A 49 -11.80 1.79 -6.76
CA SER A 49 -12.66 2.91 -6.30
C SER A 49 -13.72 2.49 -5.27
N ALA A 50 -13.93 1.18 -5.04
CA ALA A 50 -14.75 0.65 -3.96
C ALA A 50 -13.95 0.30 -2.70
N SER A 51 -12.63 0.44 -2.74
CA SER A 51 -11.75 0.23 -1.58
C SER A 51 -11.90 1.37 -0.58
N PRO A 52 -11.93 1.07 0.74
CA PRO A 52 -12.36 2.04 1.75
C PRO A 52 -11.61 3.37 1.73
N LEU A 53 -10.29 3.34 1.78
CA LEU A 53 -9.49 4.57 1.78
C LEU A 53 -9.56 5.29 0.43
N ARG A 54 -9.48 4.55 -0.67
CA ARG A 54 -9.55 5.15 -1.99
C ARG A 54 -10.87 5.86 -2.21
N LEU A 55 -11.98 5.24 -1.83
CA LEU A 55 -13.32 5.82 -1.95
C LEU A 55 -13.42 7.16 -1.18
N ASP A 56 -13.00 7.19 0.08
CA ASP A 56 -13.09 8.39 0.91
C ASP A 56 -12.16 9.50 0.39
N LEU A 57 -10.96 9.14 -0.11
CA LEU A 57 -10.03 10.09 -0.70
C LEU A 57 -10.50 10.63 -2.07
N GLU A 58 -11.17 9.82 -2.89
CA GLU A 58 -11.74 10.27 -4.17
C GLU A 58 -12.99 11.15 -3.97
N GLN A 59 -13.70 10.98 -2.87
CA GLN A 59 -14.92 11.74 -2.56
C GLN A 59 -14.69 13.04 -1.79
N THR A 60 -13.49 13.26 -1.26
CA THR A 60 -13.21 14.49 -0.51
C THR A 60 -13.16 15.72 -1.45
N ASN A 61 -13.68 16.85 -0.95
CA ASN A 61 -13.58 18.15 -1.64
C ASN A 61 -12.30 18.93 -1.25
N LEU A 62 -11.40 18.31 -0.47
CA LEU A 62 -10.20 18.96 0.08
C LEU A 62 -8.97 18.78 -0.82
N ALA A 63 -9.09 18.02 -1.90
CA ALA A 63 -8.00 17.71 -2.82
C ALA A 63 -8.52 17.40 -4.22
N THR A 64 -7.62 17.41 -5.21
CA THR A 64 -7.97 17.09 -6.61
C THR A 64 -8.04 15.58 -6.85
N GLY A 65 -7.27 14.79 -6.10
CA GLY A 65 -7.25 13.34 -6.27
C GLY A 65 -6.38 12.61 -5.24
N VAL A 66 -6.33 11.30 -5.42
CA VAL A 66 -5.50 10.41 -4.60
C VAL A 66 -4.03 10.60 -4.99
N SER A 67 -3.13 10.68 -4.01
CA SER A 67 -1.71 10.84 -4.27
C SER A 67 -1.14 9.62 -5.04
N PRO A 68 -0.27 9.84 -6.04
CA PRO A 68 0.43 8.74 -6.72
C PRO A 68 1.40 7.98 -5.80
N LEU A 69 1.67 8.50 -4.61
CA LEU A 69 2.51 7.85 -3.59
C LEU A 69 1.72 6.86 -2.71
N CYS A 70 0.38 6.73 -2.92
CA CYS A 70 -0.41 5.78 -2.16
C CYS A 70 -0.05 4.35 -2.51
N GLY A 71 0.05 3.51 -1.48
CA GLY A 71 0.32 2.10 -1.61
C GLY A 71 1.48 1.62 -0.73
N LEU A 72 1.97 0.45 -1.06
CA LEU A 72 3.10 -0.18 -0.40
C LEU A 72 4.40 0.16 -1.13
N GLU A 73 5.41 0.59 -0.39
CA GLU A 73 6.77 0.83 -0.89
C GLU A 73 7.73 -0.14 -0.19
N GLU A 74 8.36 -1.01 -0.96
CA GLU A 74 9.15 -2.16 -0.46
C GLU A 74 10.63 -2.11 -0.85
N ASP A 75 11.06 -1.10 -1.60
CA ASP A 75 12.44 -0.97 -2.08
C ASP A 75 13.43 -0.55 -0.98
N HIS A 76 12.91 -0.16 0.19
CA HIS A 76 13.69 0.23 1.35
C HIS A 76 13.87 -0.95 2.32
N MET A 77 14.74 -0.78 3.33
CA MET A 77 14.94 -1.79 4.37
C MET A 77 13.65 -2.07 5.15
N GLU A 78 12.87 -1.03 5.40
CA GLU A 78 11.56 -1.12 6.05
C GLU A 78 10.45 -0.84 5.04
N ILE A 79 9.43 -1.67 5.04
CA ILE A 79 8.24 -1.52 4.22
C ILE A 79 7.48 -0.28 4.69
N ASN A 80 7.14 0.61 3.76
CA ASN A 80 6.33 1.78 4.02
C ASN A 80 4.95 1.60 3.39
N PHE A 81 3.90 1.84 4.17
CA PHE A 81 2.55 2.00 3.64
C PHE A 81 2.21 3.49 3.65
N MET A 82 1.85 4.02 2.50
CA MET A 82 1.58 5.44 2.31
C MET A 82 0.16 5.68 1.81
N VAL A 83 -0.49 6.70 2.37
CA VAL A 83 -1.84 7.12 1.99
C VAL A 83 -1.93 8.62 2.00
N GLY A 84 -2.50 9.21 0.97
CA GLY A 84 -2.64 10.65 0.91
C GLY A 84 -3.35 11.16 -0.34
N VAL A 85 -3.30 12.46 -0.49
CA VAL A 85 -3.95 13.21 -1.57
C VAL A 85 -2.97 14.10 -2.30
N ASP A 86 -3.32 14.40 -3.53
CA ASP A 86 -2.66 15.36 -4.42
C ASP A 86 -3.58 16.54 -4.74
N GLY A 87 -3.00 17.68 -5.03
CA GLY A 87 -3.77 18.86 -5.42
C GLY A 87 -4.60 19.43 -4.26
N SER A 88 -4.02 19.53 -3.09
CA SER A 88 -4.60 20.12 -1.87
C SER A 88 -3.85 21.40 -1.45
N ASP A 89 -4.26 21.97 -0.33
CA ASP A 89 -3.60 23.07 0.34
C ASP A 89 -3.11 22.67 1.72
N ALA A 90 -2.00 23.24 2.18
CA ALA A 90 -1.40 22.91 3.48
C ALA A 90 -2.35 23.10 4.67
N VAL A 91 -3.33 24.01 4.55
CA VAL A 91 -4.36 24.25 5.58
C VAL A 91 -5.27 23.03 5.80
N HIS A 92 -5.39 22.14 4.82
CA HIS A 92 -6.22 20.93 4.89
C HIS A 92 -5.52 19.73 5.52
N ALA A 93 -4.25 19.86 5.94
CA ALA A 93 -3.45 18.73 6.43
C ALA A 93 -4.12 17.98 7.61
N GLU A 94 -4.61 18.69 8.61
CA GLU A 94 -5.29 18.09 9.76
C GLU A 94 -6.61 17.41 9.37
N ALA A 95 -7.37 17.99 8.43
CA ALA A 95 -8.62 17.42 7.97
C ALA A 95 -8.40 16.13 7.15
N ILE A 96 -7.38 16.10 6.30
CA ILE A 96 -6.98 14.92 5.53
C ILE A 96 -6.45 13.82 6.46
N GLU A 97 -5.59 14.17 7.43
CA GLU A 97 -5.13 13.23 8.46
C GLU A 97 -6.32 12.61 9.20
N GLY A 98 -7.26 13.44 9.67
CA GLY A 98 -8.47 12.98 10.33
C GLY A 98 -9.29 12.03 9.46
N LEU A 99 -9.53 12.37 8.21
CA LEU A 99 -10.26 11.53 7.25
C LEU A 99 -9.62 10.13 7.11
N ILE A 100 -8.31 10.08 6.91
CA ILE A 100 -7.57 8.82 6.75
C ILE A 100 -7.65 7.98 8.02
N LEU A 101 -7.37 8.57 9.18
CA LEU A 101 -7.38 7.86 10.46
C LEU A 101 -8.78 7.38 10.86
N ASP A 102 -9.82 8.18 10.62
CA ASP A 102 -11.20 7.80 10.87
C ASP A 102 -11.65 6.64 9.97
N THR A 103 -11.23 6.64 8.69
CA THR A 103 -11.52 5.55 7.76
C THR A 103 -10.83 4.26 8.21
N LEU A 104 -9.55 4.33 8.59
CA LEU A 104 -8.83 3.17 9.13
C LEU A 104 -9.47 2.64 10.41
N ALA A 105 -9.87 3.53 11.34
CA ALA A 105 -10.55 3.15 12.57
C ALA A 105 -11.91 2.47 12.30
N LYS A 106 -12.65 2.95 11.30
CA LYS A 106 -13.93 2.38 10.85
C LYS A 106 -13.73 0.96 10.28
N VAL A 107 -12.75 0.82 9.38
CA VAL A 107 -12.38 -0.49 8.82
C VAL A 107 -11.96 -1.48 9.91
N ALA A 108 -11.17 -1.04 10.89
CA ALA A 108 -10.73 -1.88 12.01
C ALA A 108 -11.87 -2.25 12.97
N ALA A 109 -12.94 -1.45 13.02
CA ALA A 109 -14.13 -1.72 13.86
C ALA A 109 -15.17 -2.61 13.17
N GLU A 110 -15.15 -2.69 11.84
CA GLU A 110 -16.10 -3.49 11.07
C GLU A 110 -15.61 -4.94 10.95
N ASP A 111 -16.58 -5.89 10.91
CA ASP A 111 -16.29 -7.27 10.56
C ASP A 111 -16.15 -7.38 9.04
N ILE A 112 -14.92 -7.51 8.57
CA ILE A 112 -14.64 -7.65 7.13
C ILE A 112 -15.00 -9.08 6.70
N PRO A 113 -15.87 -9.24 5.70
CA PRO A 113 -16.19 -10.57 5.18
C PRO A 113 -14.95 -11.29 4.68
N VAL A 114 -14.73 -12.51 5.16
CA VAL A 114 -13.57 -13.34 4.75
C VAL A 114 -13.53 -13.52 3.24
N ASP A 115 -14.68 -13.68 2.57
CA ASP A 115 -14.78 -13.80 1.12
C ASP A 115 -14.14 -12.61 0.38
N ARG A 116 -14.20 -11.40 0.95
CA ARG A 116 -13.59 -10.21 0.37
C ARG A 116 -12.07 -10.26 0.48
N LEU A 117 -11.55 -10.66 1.63
CA LEU A 117 -10.11 -10.86 1.84
C LEU A 117 -9.58 -12.00 0.97
N GLU A 118 -10.33 -13.10 0.84
CA GLU A 118 -9.97 -14.19 -0.06
C GLU A 118 -9.94 -13.76 -1.53
N ALA A 119 -10.83 -12.88 -1.96
CA ALA A 119 -10.82 -12.35 -3.33
C ALA A 119 -9.56 -11.52 -3.59
N VAL A 120 -9.18 -10.62 -2.67
CA VAL A 120 -7.94 -9.83 -2.76
C VAL A 120 -6.72 -10.76 -2.74
N LEU A 121 -6.69 -11.75 -1.84
CA LEU A 121 -5.59 -12.70 -1.76
C LEU A 121 -5.43 -13.54 -3.04
N ARG A 122 -6.53 -13.92 -3.69
CA ARG A 122 -6.48 -14.61 -4.99
C ARG A 122 -5.92 -13.71 -6.08
N GLN A 123 -6.29 -12.43 -6.09
CA GLN A 123 -5.75 -11.46 -7.04
C GLN A 123 -4.25 -11.27 -6.84
N LEU A 124 -3.81 -11.14 -5.58
CA LEU A 124 -2.40 -11.07 -5.21
C LEU A 124 -1.65 -12.33 -5.67
N GLU A 125 -2.18 -13.54 -5.39
CA GLU A 125 -1.58 -14.79 -5.85
C GLU A 125 -1.44 -14.84 -7.38
N LEU A 126 -2.47 -14.42 -8.11
CA LEU A 126 -2.43 -14.37 -9.57
C LEU A 126 -1.34 -13.40 -10.07
N SER A 127 -1.27 -12.19 -9.53
CA SER A 127 -0.27 -11.20 -9.92
C SER A 127 1.17 -11.68 -9.65
N GLN A 128 1.40 -12.38 -8.54
CA GLN A 128 2.71 -12.93 -8.20
C GLN A 128 3.12 -14.13 -9.07
N ARG A 129 2.15 -14.86 -9.62
CA ARG A 129 2.40 -16.05 -10.47
C ARG A 129 2.32 -15.76 -11.96
N GLU A 130 1.85 -14.59 -12.35
CA GLU A 130 1.67 -14.24 -13.76
C GLU A 130 3.02 -14.04 -14.44
N ILE A 131 3.31 -14.91 -15.40
CA ILE A 131 4.44 -14.75 -16.32
C ILE A 131 3.98 -13.78 -17.42
N GLY A 132 3.75 -12.53 -17.02
CA GLY A 132 3.22 -11.51 -17.91
C GLY A 132 4.29 -10.83 -18.75
N GLY A 133 3.90 -10.38 -19.93
CA GLY A 133 4.79 -9.79 -20.90
C GLY A 133 4.64 -8.28 -21.06
N ASP A 134 4.45 -7.50 -20.00
CA ASP A 134 4.30 -6.04 -20.06
C ASP A 134 5.59 -5.28 -20.44
N GLY A 135 6.35 -5.86 -21.38
CA GLY A 135 7.57 -5.23 -21.90
C GLY A 135 8.83 -5.53 -21.10
N ILE A 136 8.74 -6.08 -19.88
CA ILE A 136 9.89 -6.48 -19.06
C ILE A 136 10.01 -8.00 -19.08
N PRO A 137 11.20 -8.58 -19.47
CA PRO A 137 11.41 -10.01 -19.41
C PRO A 137 11.18 -10.58 -18.01
N TYR A 138 10.49 -11.71 -17.91
CA TYR A 138 10.14 -12.35 -16.64
C TYR A 138 11.32 -12.55 -15.68
N GLY A 139 12.48 -12.98 -16.20
CA GLY A 139 13.69 -13.11 -15.38
C GLY A 139 14.15 -11.79 -14.76
N LEU A 140 13.91 -10.66 -15.42
CA LEU A 140 14.24 -9.35 -14.88
C LEU A 140 13.23 -8.92 -13.80
N GLN A 141 11.96 -9.29 -13.95
CA GLN A 141 10.95 -9.08 -12.89
C GLN A 141 11.32 -9.84 -11.61
N LEU A 142 11.76 -11.10 -11.74
CA LEU A 142 12.25 -11.88 -10.59
C LEU A 142 13.46 -11.23 -9.92
N ILE A 143 14.42 -10.71 -10.73
CA ILE A 143 15.59 -9.99 -10.19
C ILE A 143 15.14 -8.76 -9.40
N PHE A 144 14.22 -7.96 -9.92
CA PHE A 144 13.71 -6.78 -9.22
C PHE A 144 13.00 -7.17 -7.92
N GLY A 145 12.15 -8.20 -7.93
CA GLY A 145 11.48 -8.69 -6.72
C GLY A 145 12.42 -9.22 -5.63
N CYS A 146 13.62 -9.68 -6.02
CA CYS A 146 14.64 -10.13 -5.07
C CYS A 146 15.61 -9.04 -4.62
N MET A 147 15.58 -7.87 -5.27
CA MET A 147 16.64 -6.85 -5.11
C MET A 147 16.66 -6.28 -3.69
N SER A 148 15.51 -6.04 -3.09
CA SER A 148 15.40 -5.56 -1.72
C SER A 148 16.13 -6.48 -0.75
N ALA A 149 15.85 -7.79 -0.78
CA ALA A 149 16.53 -8.76 0.07
C ALA A 149 18.05 -8.81 -0.22
N ALA A 150 18.45 -8.75 -1.50
CA ALA A 150 19.88 -8.77 -1.86
C ALA A 150 20.64 -7.56 -1.32
N VAL A 151 20.05 -6.36 -1.38
CA VAL A 151 20.63 -5.11 -0.89
C VAL A 151 20.66 -5.07 0.64
N HIS A 152 19.62 -5.56 1.30
CA HIS A 152 19.46 -5.51 2.75
C HIS A 152 19.93 -6.78 3.48
N ARG A 153 20.76 -7.60 2.81
CA ARG A 153 21.42 -8.80 3.39
C ARG A 153 20.44 -9.91 3.80
N GLY A 154 19.26 -9.95 3.21
CA GLY A 154 18.31 -11.04 3.32
C GLY A 154 18.63 -12.19 2.36
N ASP A 155 17.76 -13.19 2.32
CA ASP A 155 17.79 -14.26 1.33
C ASP A 155 16.96 -13.88 0.09
N PRO A 156 17.58 -13.51 -1.04
CA PRO A 156 16.85 -13.11 -2.24
C PRO A 156 15.99 -14.23 -2.81
N ILE A 157 16.42 -15.49 -2.66
CA ILE A 157 15.69 -16.65 -3.19
C ILE A 157 14.48 -16.96 -2.30
N GLY A 158 14.60 -16.75 -1.00
CA GLY A 158 13.51 -16.95 -0.04
C GLY A 158 12.28 -16.08 -0.36
N LEU A 159 12.47 -14.89 -0.91
CA LEU A 159 11.35 -14.02 -1.34
C LEU A 159 10.57 -14.56 -2.54
N LEU A 160 11.12 -15.52 -3.29
CA LEU A 160 10.45 -16.16 -4.43
C LEU A 160 9.61 -17.38 -4.04
N ASP A 161 9.82 -17.95 -2.86
CA ASP A 161 9.06 -19.12 -2.36
C ASP A 161 7.79 -18.67 -1.62
N ILE A 162 6.81 -18.22 -2.39
CA ILE A 162 5.57 -17.63 -1.89
C ILE A 162 4.53 -18.66 -1.42
N ASP A 163 4.66 -19.93 -1.80
CA ASP A 163 3.60 -20.93 -1.65
C ASP A 163 3.23 -21.19 -0.18
N LEU A 164 4.23 -21.36 0.68
CA LEU A 164 4.02 -21.58 2.10
C LEU A 164 3.43 -20.34 2.78
N ALA A 165 3.99 -19.18 2.49
CA ALA A 165 3.55 -17.91 3.07
C ALA A 165 2.11 -17.55 2.65
N LEU A 166 1.74 -17.81 1.39
CA LEU A 166 0.35 -17.64 0.92
C LEU A 166 -0.62 -18.63 1.59
N ALA A 167 -0.20 -19.88 1.80
CA ALA A 167 -1.03 -20.87 2.50
C ALA A 167 -1.27 -20.47 3.96
N GLU A 168 -0.23 -20.00 4.67
CA GLU A 168 -0.36 -19.49 6.03
C GLU A 168 -1.27 -18.25 6.09
N LEU A 169 -1.08 -17.30 5.19
CA LEU A 169 -1.88 -16.09 5.11
C LEU A 169 -3.36 -16.42 4.86
N ARG A 170 -3.64 -17.41 4.00
CA ARG A 170 -5.01 -17.89 3.73
C ARG A 170 -5.70 -18.48 4.97
N GLU A 171 -4.95 -19.10 5.87
CA GLU A 171 -5.50 -19.54 7.15
C GLU A 171 -5.65 -18.40 8.14
N GLU A 172 -4.72 -17.45 8.16
CA GLU A 172 -4.77 -16.30 9.06
C GLU A 172 -5.97 -15.37 8.78
N ILE A 173 -6.31 -15.10 7.52
CA ILE A 173 -7.45 -14.24 7.16
C ILE A 173 -8.81 -14.79 7.62
N LYS A 174 -8.88 -16.09 7.95
CA LYS A 174 -10.10 -16.70 8.51
C LYS A 174 -10.27 -16.40 10.00
N ALA A 175 -9.24 -15.87 10.66
CA ALA A 175 -9.32 -15.51 12.06
C ALA A 175 -10.20 -14.27 12.27
N PRO A 176 -11.10 -14.25 13.29
CA PRO A 176 -12.12 -13.21 13.47
C PRO A 176 -11.57 -11.82 13.83
N TYR A 177 -10.28 -11.60 13.84
CA TYR A 177 -9.65 -10.33 14.20
C TYR A 177 -8.42 -10.02 13.35
N TYR A 178 -8.38 -10.52 12.13
CA TYR A 178 -7.19 -10.41 11.30
C TYR A 178 -6.80 -8.95 10.95
N ILE A 179 -7.80 -8.07 10.82
CA ILE A 179 -7.62 -6.63 10.52
C ILE A 179 -8.05 -5.78 11.74
N ARG A 180 -7.46 -6.02 12.88
CA ARG A 180 -7.65 -5.18 14.06
C ARG A 180 -6.36 -4.66 14.63
#